data_e94539dc1583ae6a396701255c822430
#
_entry.id   e94539dc1583ae6a396701255c822430
#
_cell.length_a   1.000
_cell.length_b   1.000
_cell.length_c   1.000
_cell.angle_alpha   90.00
_cell.angle_beta   90.00
_cell.angle_gamma   90.00
#
_symmetry.space_group_name_H-M   'P 1'
#
loop_
_entity.id
_entity.type
_entity.pdbx_description
1 polymer ?
#
loop_
_entity_poly.entity_id
_entity_poly.type
_entity_poly.pdbx_seq_one_letter_code
_entity_poly.pdbx_strand_id
1 'polypeptide(L)'
;MVEFLIVGLGNPGSEYENTPHNLGFMVIDRLAESNAIRVSRKEKMSLVGLGAIVVKSVEKSVALAKPQTFMNLSGPAVKGLLEKYCLQPHQLILVYDELDLPWGSLRIKPKGSAAGHKGPKSVIGSLGTDEFARVRIGIRPAESLGHPIDGEEFVLRPFKRSQKQEVEEAVARGAAAVESILAEGVEKSMTVFNRRAQGLNEEEE
;
A
#
# COMPACT_ATOMS: atom_id res chain seq x y z
N MET A 1 -4.21 -17.41 -14.94
CA MET A 1 -4.40 -16.01 -15.39
C MET A 1 -4.36 -15.13 -14.14
N VAL A 2 -3.70 -13.96 -14.17
CA VAL A 2 -3.67 -13.06 -13.01
C VAL A 2 -5.07 -12.53 -12.73
N GLU A 3 -5.51 -12.56 -11.46
CA GLU A 3 -6.83 -12.07 -11.04
C GLU A 3 -6.73 -10.69 -10.36
N PHE A 4 -5.62 -10.40 -9.68
CA PHE A 4 -5.40 -9.12 -9.00
C PHE A 4 -3.98 -8.60 -9.23
N LEU A 5 -3.88 -7.29 -9.41
CA LEU A 5 -2.62 -6.55 -9.34
C LEU A 5 -2.50 -5.87 -7.98
N ILE A 6 -1.47 -6.21 -7.22
CA ILE A 6 -1.17 -5.60 -5.91
C ILE A 6 0.07 -4.74 -6.07
N VAL A 7 -0.09 -3.45 -5.91
CA VAL A 7 1.00 -2.47 -6.08
C VAL A 7 1.31 -1.80 -4.76
N GLY A 8 2.53 -1.97 -4.28
CA GLY A 8 3.07 -1.11 -3.23
C GLY A 8 3.70 0.12 -3.86
N LEU A 9 3.38 1.30 -3.35
CA LEU A 9 4.07 2.53 -3.76
C LEU A 9 5.34 2.76 -2.94
N GLY A 10 6.31 3.40 -3.57
CA GLY A 10 7.60 3.74 -2.99
C GLY A 10 8.51 4.42 -4.03
N ASN A 11 9.69 4.84 -3.59
CA ASN A 11 10.76 5.36 -4.45
C ASN A 11 11.87 4.31 -4.61
N PRO A 12 12.42 4.14 -5.81
CA PRO A 12 13.59 3.27 -6.02
C PRO A 12 14.86 3.93 -5.46
N GLY A 13 15.78 3.12 -4.94
CA GLY A 13 17.06 3.55 -4.38
C GLY A 13 17.22 3.15 -2.92
N SER A 14 18.45 2.76 -2.54
CA SER A 14 18.76 2.30 -1.19
C SER A 14 18.54 3.36 -0.12
N GLU A 15 18.65 4.63 -0.47
CA GLU A 15 18.39 5.78 0.40
C GLU A 15 16.91 5.88 0.85
N TYR A 16 15.98 5.29 0.09
CA TYR A 16 14.55 5.31 0.40
C TYR A 16 14.03 4.02 1.06
N GLU A 17 14.81 2.94 1.08
CA GLU A 17 14.38 1.61 1.54
C GLU A 17 13.72 1.62 2.93
N ASN A 18 14.23 2.46 3.84
CA ASN A 18 13.76 2.54 5.23
C ASN A 18 13.02 3.86 5.52
N THR A 19 12.21 4.34 4.59
CA THR A 19 11.42 5.57 4.76
C THR A 19 9.93 5.29 4.82
N PRO A 20 9.11 6.19 5.42
CA PRO A 20 7.66 6.09 5.40
C PRO A 20 7.10 5.92 3.99
N HIS A 21 7.62 6.65 3.01
CA HIS A 21 7.17 6.62 1.62
C HIS A 21 7.37 5.25 0.94
N ASN A 22 8.20 4.36 1.52
CA ASN A 22 8.43 3.00 1.03
C ASN A 22 7.65 1.91 1.79
N LEU A 23 6.73 2.27 2.70
CA LEU A 23 5.88 1.29 3.39
C LEU A 23 5.11 0.40 2.41
N GLY A 24 4.67 0.96 1.28
CA GLY A 24 4.02 0.15 0.24
C GLY A 24 4.96 -0.93 -0.32
N PHE A 25 6.22 -0.61 -0.62
CA PHE A 25 7.23 -1.58 -1.05
C PHE A 25 7.48 -2.66 0.00
N MET A 26 7.60 -2.26 1.28
CA MET A 26 7.81 -3.19 2.39
C MET A 26 6.65 -4.19 2.53
N VAL A 27 5.40 -3.74 2.33
CA VAL A 27 4.23 -4.64 2.32
C VAL A 27 4.30 -5.64 1.16
N ILE A 28 4.71 -5.21 -0.04
CA ILE A 28 4.91 -6.13 -1.17
C ILE A 28 6.00 -7.15 -0.85
N ASP A 29 7.11 -6.74 -0.25
CA ASP A 29 8.18 -7.65 0.13
C ASP A 29 7.70 -8.66 1.19
N ARG A 30 6.91 -8.23 2.16
CA ARG A 30 6.29 -9.10 3.17
C ARG A 30 5.35 -10.13 2.56
N LEU A 31 4.45 -9.71 1.65
CA LEU A 31 3.56 -10.62 0.92
C LEU A 31 4.34 -11.61 0.08
N ALA A 32 5.40 -11.14 -0.58
CA ALA A 32 6.26 -11.96 -1.41
C ALA A 32 6.98 -13.05 -0.60
N GLU A 33 7.56 -12.67 0.54
CA GLU A 33 8.24 -13.60 1.46
C GLU A 33 7.26 -14.65 2.02
N SER A 34 6.10 -14.21 2.54
CA SER A 34 5.10 -15.09 3.15
C SER A 34 4.50 -16.10 2.17
N ASN A 35 4.50 -15.80 0.87
CA ASN A 35 3.89 -16.64 -0.16
C ASN A 35 4.91 -17.22 -1.16
N ALA A 36 6.21 -17.16 -0.86
CA ALA A 36 7.30 -17.64 -1.71
C ALA A 36 7.27 -17.08 -3.15
N ILE A 37 6.85 -15.83 -3.31
CA ILE A 37 6.80 -15.13 -4.60
C ILE A 37 8.06 -14.29 -4.79
N ARG A 38 8.81 -14.52 -5.87
CA ARG A 38 10.00 -13.71 -6.17
C ARG A 38 9.65 -12.47 -6.98
N VAL A 39 9.78 -11.27 -6.39
CA VAL A 39 9.54 -9.96 -7.03
C VAL A 39 10.84 -9.45 -7.65
N SER A 40 11.17 -9.91 -8.87
CA SER A 40 12.44 -9.58 -9.53
C SER A 40 12.35 -9.35 -11.05
N ARG A 41 11.18 -9.63 -11.66
CA ARG A 41 10.99 -9.48 -13.10
C ARG A 41 10.80 -8.00 -13.43
N LYS A 42 11.58 -7.47 -14.37
CA LYS A 42 11.43 -6.07 -14.83
C LYS A 42 10.33 -5.99 -15.89
N GLU A 43 9.21 -5.37 -15.54
CA GLU A 43 8.03 -5.23 -16.40
C GLU A 43 7.39 -3.86 -16.23
N LYS A 44 7.11 -3.16 -17.33
CA LYS A 44 6.38 -1.88 -17.31
C LYS A 44 6.89 -0.90 -16.23
N MET A 45 8.21 -0.67 -16.21
CA MET A 45 8.87 0.18 -15.20
C MET A 45 8.64 -0.27 -13.76
N SER A 46 8.47 -1.58 -13.53
CA SER A 46 8.25 -2.14 -12.20
C SER A 46 9.08 -3.41 -11.99
N LEU A 47 9.37 -3.73 -10.73
CA LEU A 47 9.72 -5.09 -10.32
C LEU A 47 8.43 -5.85 -10.02
N VAL A 48 8.29 -7.03 -10.63
CA VAL A 48 7.07 -7.84 -10.55
C VAL A 48 7.39 -9.28 -10.13
N GLY A 49 6.53 -9.83 -9.29
CA GLY A 49 6.46 -11.26 -8.95
C GLY A 49 5.07 -11.80 -9.25
N LEU A 50 5.01 -12.97 -9.90
CA LEU A 50 3.77 -13.67 -10.16
C LEU A 50 3.66 -14.89 -9.25
N GLY A 51 2.48 -15.13 -8.70
CA GLY A 51 2.23 -16.27 -7.83
C GLY A 51 0.78 -16.36 -7.39
N ALA A 52 0.54 -17.19 -6.39
CA ALA A 52 -0.75 -17.31 -5.74
C ALA A 52 -0.63 -16.97 -4.26
N ILE A 53 -1.67 -16.33 -3.73
CA ILE A 53 -1.84 -16.09 -2.29
C ILE A 53 -3.03 -16.93 -1.83
N VAL A 54 -2.81 -17.76 -0.80
CA VAL A 54 -3.85 -18.63 -0.22
C VAL A 54 -4.21 -18.12 1.17
N VAL A 55 -5.46 -17.69 1.34
CA VAL A 55 -6.00 -17.20 2.62
C VAL A 55 -7.34 -17.86 2.90
N LYS A 56 -7.51 -18.49 4.06
CA LYS A 56 -8.77 -19.14 4.47
C LYS A 56 -9.30 -20.11 3.39
N SER A 57 -8.41 -20.90 2.79
CA SER A 57 -8.71 -21.83 1.68
C SER A 57 -9.18 -21.16 0.37
N VAL A 58 -9.08 -19.84 0.25
CA VAL A 58 -9.27 -19.10 -1.00
C VAL A 58 -7.92 -18.87 -1.63
N GLU A 59 -7.71 -19.38 -2.84
CA GLU A 59 -6.51 -19.13 -3.65
C GLU A 59 -6.79 -18.04 -4.68
N LYS A 60 -5.89 -17.05 -4.76
CA LYS A 60 -5.94 -15.96 -5.73
C LYS A 60 -4.61 -15.84 -6.49
N SER A 61 -4.70 -15.87 -7.81
CA SER A 61 -3.56 -15.61 -8.68
C SER A 61 -3.26 -14.11 -8.72
N VAL A 62 -2.06 -13.72 -8.33
CA VAL A 62 -1.68 -12.31 -8.15
C VAL A 62 -0.42 -11.91 -8.89
N ALA A 63 -0.35 -10.64 -9.28
CA ALA A 63 0.88 -9.95 -9.60
C ALA A 63 1.21 -8.97 -8.47
N LEU A 64 2.33 -9.20 -7.78
CA LEU A 64 2.91 -8.26 -6.80
C LEU A 64 3.84 -7.32 -7.53
N ALA A 65 3.72 -6.01 -7.35
CA ALA A 65 4.51 -5.05 -8.10
C ALA A 65 5.03 -3.88 -7.24
N LYS A 66 6.28 -3.50 -7.53
CA LYS A 66 6.96 -2.30 -6.99
C LYS A 66 7.38 -1.43 -8.18
N PRO A 67 6.67 -0.31 -8.48
CA PRO A 67 7.10 0.64 -9.51
C PRO A 67 8.52 1.12 -9.27
N GLN A 68 9.36 1.11 -10.30
CA GLN A 68 10.74 1.61 -10.27
C GLN A 68 10.81 3.03 -10.83
N THR A 69 9.80 3.82 -10.51
CA THR A 69 9.69 5.24 -10.82
C THR A 69 9.65 6.01 -9.51
N PHE A 70 9.92 7.33 -9.54
CA PHE A 70 9.59 8.16 -8.39
C PHE A 70 8.08 8.19 -8.14
N MET A 71 7.70 8.45 -6.88
CA MET A 71 6.32 8.40 -6.40
C MET A 71 5.32 9.12 -7.31
N ASN A 72 5.64 10.33 -7.74
CA ASN A 72 4.79 11.15 -8.62
C ASN A 72 4.67 10.63 -10.07
N LEU A 73 5.42 9.59 -10.43
CA LEU A 73 5.43 8.96 -11.76
C LEU A 73 4.98 7.50 -11.72
N SER A 74 4.36 7.04 -10.61
CA SER A 74 3.92 5.66 -10.45
C SER A 74 2.76 5.27 -11.37
N GLY A 75 1.93 6.24 -11.78
CA GLY A 75 0.72 5.99 -12.58
C GLY A 75 0.96 5.27 -13.91
N PRO A 76 1.88 5.73 -14.78
CA PRO A 76 2.18 5.05 -16.05
C PRO A 76 2.62 3.59 -15.87
N ALA A 77 3.40 3.29 -14.80
CA ALA A 77 3.82 1.93 -14.49
C ALA A 77 2.61 1.05 -14.11
N VAL A 78 1.73 1.53 -13.25
CA VAL A 78 0.50 0.83 -12.83
C VAL A 78 -0.42 0.58 -14.01
N LYS A 79 -0.67 1.60 -14.84
CA LYS A 79 -1.48 1.48 -16.05
C LYS A 79 -0.92 0.41 -17.00
N GLY A 80 0.37 0.46 -17.27
CA GLY A 80 1.04 -0.50 -18.14
C GLY A 80 0.95 -1.95 -17.63
N LEU A 81 0.94 -2.17 -16.30
CA LEU A 81 0.76 -3.50 -15.71
C LEU A 81 -0.69 -3.98 -15.83
N LEU A 82 -1.69 -3.12 -15.57
CA LEU A 82 -3.10 -3.47 -15.77
C LEU A 82 -3.36 -3.87 -17.23
N GLU A 83 -2.88 -3.08 -18.19
CA GLU A 83 -2.99 -3.39 -19.62
C GLU A 83 -2.30 -4.73 -19.96
N LYS A 84 -1.08 -4.95 -19.44
CA LYS A 84 -0.31 -6.18 -19.70
C LYS A 84 -1.02 -7.45 -19.23
N TYR A 85 -1.63 -7.39 -18.06
CA TYR A 85 -2.33 -8.54 -17.46
C TYR A 85 -3.82 -8.60 -17.80
N CYS A 86 -4.32 -7.69 -18.66
CA CYS A 86 -5.72 -7.57 -19.05
C CYS A 86 -6.65 -7.41 -17.84
N LEU A 87 -6.23 -6.59 -16.86
CA LEU A 87 -6.98 -6.31 -15.64
C LEU A 87 -7.70 -4.97 -15.71
N GLN A 88 -8.83 -4.91 -15.02
CA GLN A 88 -9.60 -3.67 -14.84
C GLN A 88 -9.19 -2.95 -13.55
N PRO A 89 -9.43 -1.63 -13.40
CA PRO A 89 -9.07 -0.86 -12.21
C PRO A 89 -9.58 -1.46 -10.89
N HIS A 90 -10.77 -2.06 -10.85
CA HIS A 90 -11.32 -2.70 -9.65
C HIS A 90 -10.55 -3.96 -9.19
N GLN A 91 -9.65 -4.49 -10.03
CA GLN A 91 -8.74 -5.59 -9.70
C GLN A 91 -7.37 -5.10 -9.19
N LEU A 92 -7.19 -3.78 -9.04
CA LEU A 92 -6.03 -3.16 -8.43
C LEU A 92 -6.22 -3.00 -6.92
N ILE A 93 -5.21 -3.41 -6.15
CA ILE A 93 -5.06 -3.07 -4.74
C ILE A 93 -3.80 -2.22 -4.61
N LEU A 94 -3.97 -0.94 -4.24
CA LEU A 94 -2.87 0.00 -4.07
C LEU A 94 -2.52 0.17 -2.58
N VAL A 95 -1.25 -0.03 -2.22
CA VAL A 95 -0.76 0.06 -0.84
C VAL A 95 0.22 1.21 -0.72
N TYR A 96 0.00 2.12 0.24
CA TYR A 96 0.84 3.30 0.44
C TYR A 96 0.72 3.90 1.85
N ASP A 97 1.66 4.78 2.17
CA ASP A 97 1.69 5.56 3.40
C ASP A 97 0.64 6.69 3.39
N GLU A 98 0.15 7.06 4.57
CA GLU A 98 -0.86 8.12 4.71
C GLU A 98 -0.56 9.03 5.89
N LEU A 99 -0.22 10.28 5.59
CA LEU A 99 0.17 11.28 6.61
C LEU A 99 -1.03 11.77 7.45
N ASP A 100 -2.25 11.70 6.94
CA ASP A 100 -3.44 12.11 7.67
C ASP A 100 -3.95 11.06 8.65
N LEU A 101 -3.34 9.88 8.67
CA LEU A 101 -3.68 8.82 9.60
C LEU A 101 -2.61 8.68 10.70
N PRO A 102 -3.03 8.47 11.97
CA PRO A 102 -2.11 8.23 13.07
C PRO A 102 -1.19 7.04 12.79
N TRP A 103 0.02 7.07 13.34
CA TRP A 103 1.01 6.01 13.22
C TRP A 103 0.43 4.62 13.53
N GLY A 104 0.73 3.66 12.67
CA GLY A 104 0.30 2.28 12.82
C GLY A 104 -1.20 2.04 12.59
N SER A 105 -2.02 3.09 12.42
CA SER A 105 -3.40 2.90 11.98
C SER A 105 -3.46 2.46 10.52
N LEU A 106 -4.56 1.81 10.13
CA LEU A 106 -4.75 1.34 8.77
C LEU A 106 -6.17 1.65 8.32
N ARG A 107 -6.32 2.14 7.09
CA ARG A 107 -7.63 2.38 6.49
C ARG A 107 -7.72 1.81 5.08
N ILE A 108 -8.71 0.96 4.89
CA ILE A 108 -9.09 0.42 3.57
C ILE A 108 -10.17 1.32 2.98
N LYS A 109 -10.09 1.61 1.67
CA LYS A 109 -11.08 2.34 0.90
C LYS A 109 -11.30 1.66 -0.46
N PRO A 110 -12.55 1.52 -0.94
CA PRO A 110 -12.83 0.94 -2.26
C PRO A 110 -12.51 1.93 -3.39
N LYS A 111 -12.57 3.24 -3.10
CA LYS A 111 -12.31 4.36 -4.01
C LYS A 111 -12.05 5.66 -3.24
N GLY A 112 -11.69 6.75 -3.92
CA GLY A 112 -11.58 8.09 -3.33
C GLY A 112 -10.46 8.94 -3.94
N SER A 113 -10.35 10.20 -3.51
CA SER A 113 -9.33 11.14 -3.95
C SER A 113 -7.93 10.75 -3.48
N ALA A 114 -6.91 11.42 -3.99
CA ALA A 114 -5.52 11.22 -3.59
C ALA A 114 -5.16 11.90 -2.26
N ALA A 115 -6.01 12.75 -1.70
CA ALA A 115 -5.79 13.50 -0.45
C ALA A 115 -4.39 14.15 -0.37
N GLY A 116 -3.91 14.73 -1.48
CA GLY A 116 -2.59 15.37 -1.55
C GLY A 116 -1.41 14.41 -1.81
N HIS A 117 -1.55 13.11 -1.64
CA HIS A 117 -0.47 12.16 -1.86
C HIS A 117 -0.12 12.01 -3.34
N LYS A 118 1.18 12.23 -3.69
CA LYS A 118 1.65 12.29 -5.09
C LYS A 118 1.48 10.96 -5.84
N GLY A 119 1.63 9.82 -5.17
CA GLY A 119 1.52 8.48 -5.76
C GLY A 119 0.12 8.14 -6.25
N PRO A 120 -0.90 8.05 -5.37
CA PRO A 120 -2.28 7.87 -5.79
C PRO A 120 -2.77 8.91 -6.79
N LYS A 121 -2.32 10.18 -6.68
CA LYS A 121 -2.62 11.23 -7.67
C LYS A 121 -2.14 10.86 -9.07
N SER A 122 -0.91 10.35 -9.18
CA SER A 122 -0.33 9.88 -10.44
C SER A 122 -1.11 8.68 -10.99
N VAL A 123 -1.48 7.72 -10.12
CA VAL A 123 -2.25 6.53 -10.53
C VAL A 123 -3.63 6.92 -11.05
N ILE A 124 -4.39 7.74 -10.30
CA ILE A 124 -5.71 8.24 -10.72
C ILE A 124 -5.60 8.98 -12.05
N GLY A 125 -4.64 9.89 -12.20
CA GLY A 125 -4.42 10.64 -13.43
C GLY A 125 -4.12 9.76 -14.64
N SER A 126 -3.37 8.66 -14.47
CA SER A 126 -3.02 7.73 -15.54
C SER A 126 -4.16 6.79 -15.92
N LEU A 127 -4.97 6.35 -14.93
CA LEU A 127 -6.09 5.45 -15.14
C LEU A 127 -7.37 6.18 -15.57
N GLY A 128 -7.52 7.46 -15.25
CA GLY A 128 -8.73 8.24 -15.47
C GLY A 128 -9.88 7.86 -14.53
N THR A 129 -9.60 7.09 -13.48
CA THR A 129 -10.58 6.67 -12.47
C THR A 129 -9.91 6.50 -11.11
N ASP A 130 -10.69 6.60 -10.05
CA ASP A 130 -10.30 6.34 -8.67
C ASP A 130 -10.93 5.04 -8.11
N GLU A 131 -11.62 4.26 -8.94
CA GLU A 131 -12.34 3.04 -8.57
C GLU A 131 -11.42 1.82 -8.46
N PHE A 132 -10.54 1.84 -7.46
CA PHE A 132 -9.68 0.73 -7.07
C PHE A 132 -9.46 0.69 -5.56
N ALA A 133 -9.24 -0.50 -5.03
CA ALA A 133 -9.02 -0.71 -3.59
C ALA A 133 -7.70 -0.08 -3.14
N ARG A 134 -7.71 0.49 -1.93
CA ARG A 134 -6.55 1.12 -1.29
C ARG A 134 -6.38 0.64 0.12
N VAL A 135 -5.14 0.32 0.46
CA VAL A 135 -4.68 0.06 1.81
C VAL A 135 -3.76 1.21 2.21
N ARG A 136 -4.26 2.08 3.09
CA ARG A 136 -3.58 3.28 3.56
C ARG A 136 -2.99 3.01 4.94
N ILE A 137 -1.68 3.16 5.08
CA ILE A 137 -0.95 2.91 6.33
C ILE A 137 -0.60 4.24 6.97
N GLY A 138 -1.12 4.49 8.16
CA GLY A 138 -0.91 5.73 8.90
C GLY A 138 0.54 5.90 9.34
N ILE A 139 1.06 7.11 9.13
CA ILE A 139 2.45 7.48 9.45
C ILE A 139 2.56 8.72 10.33
N ARG A 140 1.45 9.40 10.68
CA ARG A 140 1.49 10.61 11.52
C ARG A 140 1.88 10.27 12.95
N PRO A 141 3.01 10.80 13.48
CA PRO A 141 3.38 10.62 14.88
C PRO A 141 2.32 11.20 15.83
N ALA A 142 2.10 10.53 16.96
CA ALA A 142 1.11 10.98 17.96
C ALA A 142 1.39 12.40 18.48
N GLU A 143 2.66 12.72 18.70
CA GLU A 143 3.13 14.03 19.18
C GLU A 143 2.91 15.17 18.18
N SER A 144 2.61 14.86 16.93
CA SER A 144 2.35 15.85 15.86
C SER A 144 0.88 16.02 15.53
N LEU A 145 -0.01 15.36 16.27
CA LEU A 145 -1.45 15.55 16.11
C LEU A 145 -1.82 17.00 16.41
N GLY A 146 -2.51 17.65 15.47
CA GLY A 146 -2.88 19.06 15.57
C GLY A 146 -1.79 20.07 15.16
N HIS A 147 -0.57 19.62 14.82
CA HIS A 147 0.50 20.49 14.35
C HIS A 147 0.81 20.25 12.87
N PRO A 148 1.18 21.31 12.11
CA PRO A 148 1.62 21.14 10.73
C PRO A 148 2.93 20.35 10.67
N ILE A 149 3.04 19.44 9.69
CA ILE A 149 4.26 18.70 9.37
C ILE A 149 4.65 19.05 7.94
N ASP A 150 5.95 19.30 7.68
CA ASP A 150 6.46 19.26 6.31
C ASP A 150 6.41 17.82 5.81
N GLY A 151 5.32 17.50 5.09
CA GLY A 151 5.05 16.15 4.63
C GLY A 151 6.08 15.62 3.66
N GLU A 152 6.66 16.50 2.81
CA GLU A 152 7.65 16.05 1.81
C GLU A 152 8.97 15.64 2.46
N GLU A 153 9.44 16.39 3.43
CA GLU A 153 10.65 16.04 4.19
C GLU A 153 10.38 14.81 5.09
N PHE A 154 9.22 14.79 5.77
CA PHE A 154 8.88 13.74 6.73
C PHE A 154 8.83 12.35 6.08
N VAL A 155 8.16 12.20 4.93
CA VAL A 155 7.97 10.89 4.28
C VAL A 155 9.25 10.30 3.69
N LEU A 156 10.29 11.12 3.50
CA LEU A 156 11.60 10.71 2.99
C LEU A 156 12.66 10.52 4.08
N ARG A 157 12.35 10.86 5.34
CA ARG A 157 13.26 10.69 6.46
C ARG A 157 13.31 9.22 6.90
N PRO A 158 14.50 8.59 6.97
CA PRO A 158 14.59 7.21 7.39
C PRO A 158 14.03 6.96 8.80
N PHE A 159 13.39 5.83 9.00
CA PHE A 159 12.94 5.38 10.32
C PHE A 159 14.13 5.23 11.30
N LYS A 160 13.91 5.59 12.56
CA LYS A 160 14.90 5.37 13.62
C LYS A 160 14.97 3.86 13.94
N ARG A 161 16.12 3.40 14.43
CA ARG A 161 16.28 2.00 14.86
C ARG A 161 15.27 1.59 15.93
N SER A 162 14.87 2.51 16.81
CA SER A 162 13.85 2.28 17.85
C SER A 162 12.46 2.02 17.28
N GLN A 163 12.17 2.45 16.04
CA GLN A 163 10.87 2.27 15.38
C GLN A 163 10.78 0.94 14.61
N LYS A 164 11.86 0.14 14.58
CA LYS A 164 11.91 -1.07 13.75
C LYS A 164 10.72 -2.01 13.99
N GLN A 165 10.43 -2.30 15.26
CA GLN A 165 9.32 -3.19 15.62
C GLN A 165 7.96 -2.61 15.18
N GLU A 166 7.72 -1.33 15.40
CA GLU A 166 6.48 -0.65 15.01
C GLU A 166 6.29 -0.66 13.48
N VAL A 167 7.40 -0.48 12.73
CA VAL A 167 7.38 -0.58 11.25
C VAL A 167 7.04 -2.00 10.81
N GLU A 168 7.66 -3.02 11.42
CA GLU A 168 7.38 -4.43 11.13
C GLU A 168 5.90 -4.78 11.40
N GLU A 169 5.33 -4.29 12.50
CA GLU A 169 3.91 -4.46 12.84
C GLU A 169 2.99 -3.76 11.83
N ALA A 170 3.30 -2.52 11.45
CA ALA A 170 2.53 -1.77 10.45
C ALA A 170 2.55 -2.48 9.08
N VAL A 171 3.72 -2.97 8.65
CA VAL A 171 3.89 -3.74 7.41
C VAL A 171 3.11 -5.06 7.47
N ALA A 172 3.20 -5.81 8.57
CA ALA A 172 2.45 -7.05 8.76
C ALA A 172 0.94 -6.82 8.71
N ARG A 173 0.44 -5.75 9.33
CA ARG A 173 -0.98 -5.36 9.26
C ARG A 173 -1.40 -4.95 7.86
N GLY A 174 -0.54 -4.24 7.11
CA GLY A 174 -0.77 -3.91 5.71
C GLY A 174 -0.90 -5.16 4.84
N ALA A 175 -0.01 -6.15 5.02
CA ALA A 175 -0.07 -7.43 4.33
C ALA A 175 -1.37 -8.20 4.67
N ALA A 176 -1.72 -8.31 5.96
CA ALA A 176 -2.96 -8.94 6.41
C ALA A 176 -4.22 -8.27 5.84
N ALA A 177 -4.21 -6.94 5.65
CA ALA A 177 -5.31 -6.22 5.02
C ALA A 177 -5.47 -6.57 3.54
N VAL A 178 -4.36 -6.69 2.80
CA VAL A 178 -4.38 -7.17 1.41
C VAL A 178 -4.92 -8.59 1.32
N GLU A 179 -4.42 -9.50 2.15
CA GLU A 179 -4.88 -10.89 2.23
C GLU A 179 -6.38 -10.98 2.54
N SER A 180 -6.87 -10.16 3.47
CA SER A 180 -8.30 -10.07 3.80
C SER A 180 -9.13 -9.61 2.59
N ILE A 181 -8.65 -8.61 1.83
CA ILE A 181 -9.33 -8.15 0.61
C ILE A 181 -9.43 -9.28 -0.43
N LEU A 182 -8.36 -10.04 -0.61
CA LEU A 182 -8.35 -11.16 -1.56
C LEU A 182 -9.31 -12.29 -1.15
N ALA A 183 -9.44 -12.57 0.14
CA ALA A 183 -10.27 -13.65 0.64
C ALA A 183 -11.75 -13.28 0.82
N GLU A 184 -12.03 -12.07 1.30
CA GLU A 184 -13.37 -11.67 1.76
C GLU A 184 -13.96 -10.48 1.02
N GLY A 185 -13.15 -9.82 0.18
CA GLY A 185 -13.52 -8.60 -0.52
C GLY A 185 -13.33 -7.34 0.32
N VAL A 186 -13.41 -6.18 -0.36
CA VAL A 186 -13.09 -4.86 0.22
C VAL A 186 -14.02 -4.50 1.38
N GLU A 187 -15.34 -4.67 1.22
CA GLU A 187 -16.35 -4.22 2.21
C GLU A 187 -16.19 -4.93 3.58
N LYS A 188 -16.01 -6.26 3.57
CA LYS A 188 -15.78 -7.02 4.81
C LYS A 188 -14.47 -6.63 5.46
N SER A 189 -13.41 -6.47 4.65
CA SER A 189 -12.10 -6.06 5.14
C SER A 189 -12.14 -4.66 5.76
N MET A 190 -12.89 -3.73 5.19
CA MET A 190 -13.12 -2.41 5.79
C MET A 190 -13.73 -2.52 7.18
N THR A 191 -14.70 -3.39 7.37
CA THR A 191 -15.35 -3.61 8.67
C THR A 191 -14.35 -4.05 9.75
N VAL A 192 -13.37 -4.87 9.39
CA VAL A 192 -12.37 -5.40 10.32
C VAL A 192 -11.26 -4.39 10.60
N PHE A 193 -10.69 -3.79 9.54
CA PHE A 193 -9.47 -2.99 9.65
C PHE A 193 -9.73 -1.53 9.99
N ASN A 194 -10.87 -0.95 9.57
CA ASN A 194 -11.16 0.47 9.82
C ASN A 194 -11.66 0.73 11.26
N ARG A 195 -12.26 -0.24 11.96
CA ARG A 195 -12.77 -0.09 13.35
C ARG A 195 -11.66 0.22 14.35
N ARG A 196 -10.46 -0.35 14.18
CA ARG A 196 -9.32 -0.09 15.08
C ARG A 196 -8.76 1.33 14.97
N ALA A 197 -9.07 2.06 13.90
CA ALA A 197 -8.71 3.47 13.77
C ALA A 197 -9.67 4.40 14.56
N GLN A 198 -10.87 3.92 14.92
CA GLN A 198 -11.86 4.67 15.71
C GLN A 198 -11.68 4.49 17.23
N GLY A 199 -11.13 3.34 17.66
CA GLY A 199 -10.94 3.04 19.09
C GLY A 199 -9.83 3.83 19.80
N LEU A 200 -9.08 4.68 19.12
CA LEU A 200 -8.13 5.61 19.75
C LEU A 200 -8.79 6.93 20.17
N ASN A 201 -10.08 7.14 19.84
CA ASN A 201 -10.81 8.37 20.17
C ASN A 201 -11.91 8.16 21.23
N GLU A 202 -12.08 6.96 21.80
CA GLU A 202 -13.18 6.65 22.74
C GLU A 202 -12.75 6.41 24.20
N GLU A 203 -11.47 6.65 24.55
CA GLU A 203 -11.00 6.55 25.94
C GLU A 203 -10.72 7.90 26.61
N GLU A 204 -11.23 9.02 26.09
CA GLU A 204 -11.23 10.33 26.76
C GLU A 204 -12.65 10.95 26.76
N GLU A 205 -13.56 10.39 27.57
CA GLU A 205 -14.69 11.10 28.17
C GLU A 205 -14.90 10.65 29.63
#